data_8b326d1cffd8475e7835a6b4e4d479aa
#
_entry.id   8b326d1cffd8475e7835a6b4e4d479aa
#
_cell.length_a   1.000
_cell.length_b   1.000
_cell.length_c   1.000
_cell.angle_alpha   90.00
_cell.angle_beta   90.00
_cell.angle_gamma   90.00
#
_symmetry.space_group_name_H-M   'P 1'
#
loop_
_entity.id
_entity.type
_entity.pdbx_description
1 polymer ?
#
loop_
_entity_poly.entity_id
_entity_poly.type
_entity_poly.pdbx_seq_one_letter_code
_entity_poly.pdbx_strand_id
1 'polypeptide(L)'
;MKLTYVPVKIARSITLLVTSPVESSLRAQTAGWLLRRAQEAEAVVFVEWDGDVPRLETAGGELSVDGAMALTAWLALDNGVPMGETWDFPLALNGGALSLPCAVTPVNTCCVVTVTMPRAEVTDFSPSDGLTLPLVRYPGIAYLIAPTGAVQRTAAADLLRQWSRQLSAPAVSLLFWNEGARSFDPLSWSKATGSAVWRRSCAGGAAAVGDWLRGRAGQSVSLNQPGGAMAVTLGEAGAVTVTAAAEVGSGRTVDLVF
;
A
#
# COMPACT_ATOMS: atom_id res chain seq x y z
N MET A 1 -20.48 8.42 -16.37
CA MET A 1 -19.15 8.16 -16.98
C MET A 1 -18.86 6.68 -16.85
N LYS A 2 -18.38 6.01 -17.91
CA LYS A 2 -17.93 4.62 -17.80
C LYS A 2 -16.55 4.58 -17.15
N LEU A 3 -16.40 3.71 -16.14
CA LEU A 3 -15.17 3.52 -15.40
C LEU A 3 -14.73 2.06 -15.53
N THR A 4 -13.50 1.83 -15.96
CA THR A 4 -12.91 0.50 -16.06
C THR A 4 -11.84 0.34 -14.97
N TYR A 5 -11.86 -0.79 -14.28
CA TYR A 5 -10.86 -1.14 -13.27
C TYR A 5 -10.54 -2.64 -13.28
N VAL A 6 -9.35 -2.97 -12.79
CA VAL A 6 -8.87 -4.34 -12.61
C VAL A 6 -8.69 -4.57 -11.10
N PRO A 7 -9.36 -5.56 -10.49
CA PRO A 7 -9.07 -5.95 -9.12
C PRO A 7 -7.76 -6.75 -9.10
N VAL A 8 -6.82 -6.34 -8.26
CA VAL A 8 -5.57 -7.06 -8.04
C VAL A 8 -5.46 -7.41 -6.57
N LYS A 9 -5.20 -8.68 -6.28
CA LYS A 9 -5.15 -9.22 -4.94
C LYS A 9 -3.69 -9.39 -4.50
N ILE A 10 -3.28 -8.63 -3.51
CA ILE A 10 -1.94 -8.68 -2.91
C ILE A 10 -2.07 -9.34 -1.54
N ALA A 11 -1.58 -10.57 -1.36
CA ALA A 11 -1.72 -11.32 -0.11
C ALA A 11 -3.14 -11.21 0.48
N ARG A 12 -4.19 -11.42 -0.31
CA ARG A 12 -5.64 -11.33 -0.02
C ARG A 12 -6.21 -9.92 0.20
N SER A 13 -5.43 -8.86 0.25
CA SER A 13 -5.94 -7.48 0.15
C SER A 13 -6.25 -7.16 -1.31
N ILE A 14 -7.43 -6.60 -1.59
CA ILE A 14 -7.82 -6.25 -2.96
C ILE A 14 -7.63 -4.76 -3.19
N THR A 15 -6.77 -4.45 -4.16
CA THR A 15 -6.57 -3.11 -4.70
C THR A 15 -7.28 -3.00 -6.05
N LEU A 16 -8.12 -2.00 -6.22
CA LEU A 16 -8.75 -1.69 -7.51
C LEU A 16 -7.83 -0.77 -8.30
N LEU A 17 -7.34 -1.28 -9.42
CA LEU A 17 -6.51 -0.54 -10.36
C LEU A 17 -7.42 0.08 -11.41
N VAL A 18 -7.71 1.38 -11.32
CA VAL A 18 -8.54 2.11 -12.27
C VAL A 18 -7.72 2.43 -13.51
N THR A 19 -8.10 1.83 -14.63
CA THR A 19 -7.37 1.92 -15.91
C THR A 19 -7.97 2.91 -16.90
N SER A 20 -9.22 3.34 -16.69
CA SER A 20 -9.82 4.44 -17.45
C SER A 20 -9.37 5.79 -16.90
N PRO A 21 -9.19 6.81 -17.75
CA PRO A 21 -8.80 8.14 -17.31
C PRO A 21 -9.80 8.73 -16.31
N VAL A 22 -9.30 9.30 -15.21
CA VAL A 22 -10.07 10.01 -14.19
C VAL A 22 -9.37 11.33 -13.86
N GLU A 23 -10.08 12.44 -14.05
CA GLU A 23 -9.56 13.75 -13.68
C GLU A 23 -9.10 13.77 -12.21
N SER A 24 -7.99 14.42 -11.92
CA SER A 24 -7.40 14.47 -10.57
C SER A 24 -8.38 15.00 -9.52
N SER A 25 -9.21 15.98 -9.88
CA SER A 25 -10.27 16.55 -9.03
C SER A 25 -11.35 15.55 -8.64
N LEU A 26 -11.58 14.50 -9.45
CA LEU A 26 -12.60 13.47 -9.22
C LEU A 26 -12.07 12.19 -8.57
N ARG A 27 -10.76 12.02 -8.45
CA ARG A 27 -10.15 10.77 -7.93
C ARG A 27 -10.64 10.43 -6.52
N ALA A 28 -10.69 11.40 -5.62
CA ALA A 28 -11.12 11.17 -4.24
C ALA A 28 -12.58 10.68 -4.17
N GLN A 29 -13.47 11.31 -4.95
CA GLN A 29 -14.88 10.94 -5.03
C GLN A 29 -15.05 9.56 -5.68
N THR A 30 -14.32 9.30 -6.78
CA THR A 30 -14.31 8.01 -7.48
C THR A 30 -13.81 6.87 -6.57
N ALA A 31 -12.70 7.07 -5.86
CA ALA A 31 -12.16 6.09 -4.91
C ALA A 31 -13.17 5.78 -3.80
N GLY A 32 -13.75 6.81 -3.18
CA GLY A 32 -14.79 6.64 -2.15
C GLY A 32 -16.03 5.91 -2.67
N TRP A 33 -16.45 6.18 -3.91
CA TRP A 33 -17.60 5.51 -4.55
C TRP A 33 -17.30 4.03 -4.81
N LEU A 34 -16.11 3.70 -5.33
CA LEU A 34 -15.67 2.33 -5.58
C LEU A 34 -15.57 1.51 -4.29
N LEU A 35 -14.95 2.05 -3.24
CA LEU A 35 -14.81 1.37 -1.95
C LEU A 35 -16.17 1.07 -1.29
N ARG A 36 -17.18 1.90 -1.50
CA ARG A 36 -18.54 1.61 -0.98
C ARG A 36 -19.25 0.51 -1.77
N ARG A 37 -18.96 0.34 -3.06
CA ARG A 37 -19.60 -0.65 -3.92
C ARG A 37 -18.90 -1.99 -3.98
N ALA A 38 -17.57 -1.98 -4.01
CA ALA A 38 -16.74 -3.18 -3.99
C ALA A 38 -16.27 -3.41 -2.54
N GLN A 39 -17.15 -3.94 -1.70
CA GLN A 39 -16.91 -4.12 -0.26
C GLN A 39 -15.70 -4.98 0.06
N GLU A 40 -15.28 -5.83 -0.89
CA GLU A 40 -14.06 -6.62 -0.79
C GLU A 40 -12.78 -5.81 -1.02
N ALA A 41 -12.89 -4.63 -1.65
CA ALA A 41 -11.74 -3.77 -1.96
C ALA A 41 -11.30 -2.96 -0.74
N GLU A 42 -10.00 -2.83 -0.59
CA GLU A 42 -9.36 -2.13 0.53
C GLU A 42 -8.57 -0.89 0.09
N ALA A 43 -8.28 -0.77 -1.21
CA ALA A 43 -7.60 0.38 -1.80
C ALA A 43 -8.07 0.61 -3.24
N VAL A 44 -7.96 1.87 -3.69
CA VAL A 44 -8.18 2.29 -5.07
C VAL A 44 -7.01 3.13 -5.51
N VAL A 45 -6.43 2.80 -6.65
CA VAL A 45 -5.36 3.54 -7.31
C VAL A 45 -5.69 3.77 -8.78
N PHE A 46 -5.07 4.76 -9.39
CA PHE A 46 -5.37 5.17 -10.76
C PHE A 46 -4.13 5.01 -11.63
N VAL A 47 -4.33 4.53 -12.84
CA VAL A 47 -3.27 4.46 -13.86
C VAL A 47 -3.39 5.67 -14.76
N GLU A 48 -2.31 6.41 -14.89
CA GLU A 48 -2.15 7.46 -15.89
C GLU A 48 -1.05 7.09 -16.86
N TRP A 49 -1.14 7.63 -18.06
CA TRP A 49 -0.17 7.41 -19.10
C TRP A 49 0.47 8.75 -19.51
N ASP A 50 1.80 8.77 -19.51
CA ASP A 50 2.58 9.87 -20.07
C ASP A 50 3.29 9.36 -21.33
N GLY A 51 2.63 9.54 -22.48
CA GLY A 51 2.96 8.75 -23.67
C GLY A 51 2.75 7.27 -23.40
N ASP A 52 3.79 6.46 -23.54
CA ASP A 52 3.77 5.02 -23.28
C ASP A 52 4.25 4.65 -21.86
N VAL A 53 4.52 5.64 -21.00
CA VAL A 53 5.02 5.40 -19.63
C VAL A 53 3.85 5.41 -18.64
N PRO A 54 3.53 4.26 -18.03
CA PRO A 54 2.49 4.21 -17.01
C PRO A 54 2.96 4.83 -15.70
N ARG A 55 2.05 5.56 -15.05
CA ARG A 55 2.22 6.15 -13.73
C ARG A 55 1.11 5.71 -12.79
N LEU A 56 1.47 5.52 -11.54
CA LEU A 56 0.52 5.22 -10.48
C LEU A 56 0.15 6.51 -9.75
N GLU A 57 -1.13 6.75 -9.66
CA GLU A 57 -1.69 7.88 -8.93
C GLU A 57 -2.59 7.41 -7.79
N THR A 58 -2.57 8.11 -6.67
CA THR A 58 -3.49 7.90 -5.56
C THR A 58 -4.41 9.11 -5.39
N ALA A 59 -5.53 8.93 -4.71
CA ALA A 59 -6.50 9.99 -4.50
C ALA A 59 -5.96 11.17 -3.65
N GLY A 60 -5.02 10.91 -2.77
CA GLY A 60 -4.44 11.89 -1.85
C GLY A 60 -2.96 12.19 -2.11
N GLY A 61 -2.34 11.62 -3.14
CA GLY A 61 -0.91 11.77 -3.43
C GLY A 61 0.01 10.98 -2.50
N GLU A 62 -0.56 10.08 -1.67
CA GLU A 62 0.21 9.21 -0.80
C GLU A 62 0.91 8.08 -1.55
N LEU A 63 2.05 7.62 -1.05
CA LEU A 63 2.72 6.41 -1.53
C LEU A 63 1.83 5.18 -1.28
N SER A 64 1.54 4.42 -2.33
CA SER A 64 0.82 3.15 -2.27
C SER A 64 1.68 2.00 -2.79
N VAL A 65 2.26 1.23 -1.87
CA VAL A 65 3.10 0.07 -2.23
C VAL A 65 2.25 -1.07 -2.79
N ASP A 66 1.07 -1.32 -2.21
CA ASP A 66 0.12 -2.29 -2.75
C ASP A 66 -0.35 -1.88 -4.15
N GLY A 67 -0.55 -0.58 -4.38
CA GLY A 67 -0.86 -0.04 -5.71
C GLY A 67 0.29 -0.24 -6.70
N ALA A 68 1.53 0.00 -6.27
CA ALA A 68 2.71 -0.25 -7.08
C ALA A 68 2.83 -1.72 -7.45
N MET A 69 2.64 -2.64 -6.50
CA MET A 69 2.62 -4.08 -6.78
C MET A 69 1.49 -4.46 -7.75
N ALA A 70 0.30 -3.88 -7.56
CA ALA A 70 -0.85 -4.15 -8.42
C ALA A 70 -0.59 -3.73 -9.87
N LEU A 71 -0.10 -2.50 -10.08
CA LEU A 71 0.21 -1.99 -11.41
C LEU A 71 1.34 -2.79 -12.07
N THR A 72 2.40 -3.09 -11.31
CA THR A 72 3.52 -3.91 -11.78
C THR A 72 3.07 -5.30 -12.25
N ALA A 73 2.23 -5.99 -11.47
CA ALA A 73 1.71 -7.30 -11.86
C ALA A 73 0.81 -7.22 -13.10
N TRP A 74 -0.06 -6.20 -13.17
CA TRP A 74 -0.93 -6.01 -14.32
C TRP A 74 -0.14 -5.73 -15.59
N LEU A 75 0.85 -4.82 -15.53
CA LEU A 75 1.73 -4.49 -16.66
C LEU A 75 2.51 -5.71 -17.16
N ALA A 76 3.01 -6.55 -16.26
CA ALA A 76 3.73 -7.76 -16.66
C ALA A 76 2.86 -8.72 -17.49
N LEU A 77 1.60 -8.90 -17.07
CA LEU A 77 0.66 -9.74 -17.82
C LEU A 77 0.20 -9.08 -19.13
N ASP A 78 -0.07 -7.78 -19.12
CA ASP A 78 -0.50 -7.02 -20.30
C ASP A 78 0.59 -6.98 -21.38
N ASN A 79 1.86 -6.90 -20.98
CA ASN A 79 3.02 -6.94 -21.87
C ASN A 79 3.48 -8.37 -22.20
N GLY A 80 2.81 -9.41 -21.72
CA GLY A 80 3.13 -10.80 -22.03
C GLY A 80 4.49 -11.26 -21.53
N VAL A 81 4.93 -10.79 -20.35
CA VAL A 81 6.18 -11.24 -19.72
C VAL A 81 6.13 -12.76 -19.56
N PRO A 82 7.12 -13.54 -20.07
CA PRO A 82 7.10 -14.98 -20.01
C PRO A 82 7.12 -15.52 -18.58
N MET A 83 6.50 -16.68 -18.38
CA MET A 83 6.51 -17.37 -17.09
C MET A 83 7.93 -17.68 -16.61
N GLY A 84 8.24 -17.33 -15.38
CA GLY A 84 9.55 -17.54 -14.75
C GLY A 84 10.60 -16.51 -15.13
N GLU A 85 10.34 -15.62 -16.07
CA GLU A 85 11.24 -14.50 -16.38
C GLU A 85 10.95 -13.30 -15.45
N THR A 86 12.00 -12.62 -15.03
CA THR A 86 11.88 -11.41 -14.21
C THR A 86 11.99 -10.17 -15.07
N TRP A 87 11.04 -9.28 -14.91
CA TRP A 87 11.03 -7.96 -15.51
C TRP A 87 11.25 -6.89 -14.44
N ASP A 88 12.31 -6.09 -14.61
CA ASP A 88 12.69 -4.99 -13.71
C ASP A 88 12.43 -3.66 -14.39
N PHE A 89 11.76 -2.75 -13.68
CA PHE A 89 11.52 -1.40 -14.18
C PHE A 89 11.25 -0.39 -13.05
N PRO A 90 11.55 0.90 -13.25
CA PRO A 90 11.14 1.95 -12.33
C PRO A 90 9.68 2.32 -12.57
N LEU A 91 8.85 2.29 -11.54
CA LEU A 91 7.47 2.75 -11.59
C LEU A 91 7.36 4.18 -11.09
N ALA A 92 6.89 5.09 -11.94
CA ALA A 92 6.63 6.47 -11.55
C ALA A 92 5.31 6.60 -10.77
N LEU A 93 5.31 7.44 -9.72
CA LEU A 93 4.16 7.70 -8.85
C LEU A 93 3.90 9.20 -8.73
N ASN A 94 2.64 9.54 -8.52
CA ASN A 94 2.17 10.88 -8.13
C ASN A 94 2.79 12.01 -8.98
N GLY A 95 2.46 12.01 -10.26
CA GLY A 95 2.97 12.99 -11.21
C GLY A 95 4.46 12.86 -11.55
N GLY A 96 5.08 11.72 -11.25
CA GLY A 96 6.51 11.48 -11.48
C GLY A 96 7.42 12.02 -10.38
N ALA A 97 6.84 12.52 -9.27
CA ALA A 97 7.61 13.04 -8.13
C ALA A 97 8.42 11.96 -7.39
N LEU A 98 8.03 10.71 -7.55
CA LEU A 98 8.68 9.55 -6.95
C LEU A 98 8.78 8.42 -7.97
N SER A 99 9.87 7.67 -7.93
CA SER A 99 10.06 6.44 -8.70
C SER A 99 10.43 5.30 -7.76
N LEU A 100 9.74 4.17 -7.91
CA LEU A 100 10.03 2.95 -7.15
C LEU A 100 10.62 1.90 -8.10
N PRO A 101 11.80 1.34 -7.78
CA PRO A 101 12.28 0.15 -8.46
C PRO A 101 11.35 -1.03 -8.15
N CYS A 102 10.82 -1.65 -9.20
CA CYS A 102 9.92 -2.80 -9.13
C CYS A 102 10.51 -3.95 -9.93
N ALA A 103 10.34 -5.16 -9.41
CA ALA A 103 10.64 -6.41 -10.10
C ALA A 103 9.40 -7.30 -10.08
N VAL A 104 9.13 -8.00 -11.18
CA VAL A 104 7.99 -8.91 -11.27
C VAL A 104 8.35 -10.17 -12.04
N THR A 105 7.94 -11.31 -11.50
CA THR A 105 8.09 -12.62 -12.13
C THR A 105 6.73 -13.30 -12.17
N PRO A 106 6.13 -13.48 -13.36
CA PRO A 106 4.92 -14.30 -13.51
C PRO A 106 5.21 -15.76 -13.13
N VAL A 107 4.37 -16.34 -12.25
CA VAL A 107 4.53 -17.72 -11.76
C VAL A 107 3.15 -18.40 -11.68
N ASN A 108 2.89 -19.39 -12.51
CA ASN A 108 1.59 -20.08 -12.57
C ASN A 108 0.41 -19.11 -12.75
N THR A 109 -0.41 -18.92 -11.71
CA THR A 109 -1.62 -18.10 -11.73
C THR A 109 -1.43 -16.73 -11.05
N CYS A 110 -0.22 -16.41 -10.62
CA CYS A 110 0.09 -15.15 -9.94
C CYS A 110 1.40 -14.55 -10.44
N CYS A 111 1.72 -13.36 -9.96
CA CYS A 111 3.02 -12.74 -10.09
C CYS A 111 3.68 -12.64 -8.73
N VAL A 112 4.97 -12.90 -8.64
CA VAL A 112 5.79 -12.50 -7.48
C VAL A 112 6.30 -11.09 -7.76
N VAL A 113 5.92 -10.14 -6.93
CA VAL A 113 6.28 -8.73 -7.11
C VAL A 113 7.15 -8.27 -5.95
N THR A 114 8.25 -7.62 -6.28
CA THR A 114 9.16 -6.98 -5.31
C THR A 114 9.19 -5.49 -5.59
N VAL A 115 9.03 -4.68 -4.53
CA VAL A 115 9.13 -3.23 -4.58
C VAL A 115 10.24 -2.78 -3.64
N THR A 116 11.16 -1.96 -4.15
CA THR A 116 12.20 -1.31 -3.34
C THR A 116 11.68 0.03 -2.82
N MET A 117 11.72 0.19 -1.50
CA MET A 117 11.20 1.36 -0.83
C MET A 117 12.17 2.53 -0.86
N PRO A 118 11.67 3.77 -0.88
CA PRO A 118 12.50 4.93 -0.59
C PRO A 118 12.95 4.88 0.88
N ARG A 119 13.97 5.65 1.21
CA ARG A 119 14.43 5.74 2.61
C ARG A 119 13.33 6.32 3.49
N ALA A 120 13.01 5.62 4.58
CA ALA A 120 12.06 6.10 5.59
C ALA A 120 12.73 7.08 6.56
N GLU A 121 11.90 7.97 7.11
CA GLU A 121 12.19 8.67 8.36
C GLU A 121 11.57 7.88 9.50
N VAL A 122 12.39 7.45 10.47
CA VAL A 122 11.93 6.70 11.66
C VAL A 122 12.14 7.57 12.89
N THR A 123 11.06 7.87 13.59
CA THR A 123 11.02 8.72 14.79
C THR A 123 10.01 8.16 15.79
N ASP A 124 9.70 8.91 16.83
CA ASP A 124 8.61 8.61 17.77
C ASP A 124 7.50 9.64 17.66
N PHE A 125 6.27 9.21 17.93
CA PHE A 125 5.07 10.03 17.98
C PHE A 125 4.37 9.86 19.33
N SER A 126 4.16 10.97 20.03
CA SER A 126 3.50 11.00 21.33
C SER A 126 2.18 11.80 21.21
N PRO A 127 1.06 11.14 20.85
CA PRO A 127 -0.23 11.81 20.63
C PRO A 127 -0.90 12.31 21.92
N SER A 128 -0.55 11.74 23.06
CA SER A 128 -1.08 12.07 24.38
C SER A 128 -0.12 11.62 25.49
N ASP A 129 -0.35 12.08 26.69
CA ASP A 129 0.44 11.71 27.85
C ASP A 129 0.45 10.20 28.08
N GLY A 130 1.64 9.64 28.22
CA GLY A 130 1.87 8.24 28.52
C GLY A 130 1.79 7.29 27.30
N LEU A 131 1.52 7.78 26.09
CA LEU A 131 1.55 6.97 24.89
C LEU A 131 2.63 7.50 23.92
N THR A 132 3.62 6.67 23.62
CA THR A 132 4.62 6.93 22.58
C THR A 132 4.66 5.74 21.64
N LEU A 133 4.53 6.01 20.34
CA LEU A 133 4.49 5.00 19.28
C LEU A 133 5.63 5.25 18.29
N PRO A 134 6.35 4.21 17.83
CA PRO A 134 7.24 4.34 16.69
C PRO A 134 6.47 4.85 15.47
N LEU A 135 7.04 5.83 14.81
CA LEU A 135 6.52 6.48 13.62
C LEU A 135 7.48 6.29 12.46
N VAL A 136 7.01 5.70 11.39
CA VAL A 136 7.74 5.55 10.13
C VAL A 136 7.04 6.36 9.04
N ARG A 137 7.78 7.27 8.41
CA ARG A 137 7.26 8.14 7.35
C ARG A 137 7.85 7.79 6.00
N TYR A 138 6.97 7.70 5.02
CA TYR A 138 7.28 7.71 3.60
C TYR A 138 6.55 8.89 2.92
N PRO A 139 6.83 9.22 1.67
CA PRO A 139 6.15 10.30 0.96
C PRO A 139 4.61 10.18 1.04
N GLY A 140 3.96 11.16 1.67
CA GLY A 140 2.51 11.25 1.78
C GLY A 140 1.82 10.27 2.76
N ILE A 141 2.57 9.39 3.44
CA ILE A 141 1.98 8.42 4.37
C ILE A 141 2.82 8.25 5.63
N ALA A 142 2.14 8.11 6.78
CA ALA A 142 2.74 7.83 8.06
C ALA A 142 2.24 6.48 8.61
N TYR A 143 3.14 5.68 9.16
CA TYR A 143 2.85 4.42 9.82
C TYR A 143 3.18 4.51 11.30
N LEU A 144 2.19 4.23 12.15
CA LEU A 144 2.32 4.13 13.60
C LEU A 144 2.34 2.66 14.00
N ILE A 145 3.34 2.25 14.76
CA ILE A 145 3.47 0.85 15.19
C ILE A 145 3.04 0.79 16.65
N ALA A 146 1.88 0.18 16.91
CA ALA A 146 1.33 0.06 18.25
C ALA A 146 1.49 -1.39 18.74
N PRO A 147 2.21 -1.64 19.83
CA PRO A 147 2.21 -2.93 20.48
C PRO A 147 0.78 -3.38 20.80
N THR A 148 0.51 -4.69 20.70
CA THR A 148 -0.79 -5.26 21.04
C THR A 148 -1.23 -4.79 22.42
N GLY A 149 -2.43 -4.21 22.52
CA GLY A 149 -2.99 -3.69 23.77
C GLY A 149 -2.68 -2.22 24.06
N ALA A 150 -1.72 -1.57 23.37
CA ALA A 150 -1.42 -0.16 23.57
C ALA A 150 -2.54 0.78 23.10
N VAL A 151 -3.30 0.34 22.09
CA VAL A 151 -4.44 1.07 21.52
C VAL A 151 -5.65 0.15 21.44
N GLN A 152 -6.81 0.63 21.88
CA GLN A 152 -8.05 -0.13 21.76
C GLN A 152 -8.55 -0.14 20.32
N ARG A 153 -8.85 -1.34 19.76
CA ARG A 153 -9.28 -1.50 18.36
C ARG A 153 -10.58 -0.73 18.05
N THR A 154 -11.50 -0.66 19.03
CA THR A 154 -12.78 0.06 18.88
C THR A 154 -12.62 1.56 18.74
N ALA A 155 -11.58 2.14 19.33
CA ALA A 155 -11.29 3.58 19.26
C ALA A 155 -10.32 3.94 18.12
N ALA A 156 -9.69 2.95 17.48
CA ALA A 156 -8.56 3.16 16.59
C ALA A 156 -8.87 4.04 15.37
N ALA A 157 -10.06 3.91 14.77
CA ALA A 157 -10.44 4.71 13.61
C ALA A 157 -10.57 6.21 13.95
N ASP A 158 -11.13 6.52 15.11
CA ASP A 158 -11.28 7.91 15.57
C ASP A 158 -9.93 8.52 15.99
N LEU A 159 -9.09 7.72 16.65
CA LEU A 159 -7.72 8.11 16.98
C LEU A 159 -6.90 8.38 15.72
N LEU A 160 -6.95 7.51 14.70
CA LEU A 160 -6.26 7.75 13.44
C LEU A 160 -6.71 9.04 12.75
N ARG A 161 -8.01 9.35 12.76
CA ARG A 161 -8.55 10.60 12.23
C ARG A 161 -7.99 11.81 12.99
N GLN A 162 -7.88 11.73 14.31
CA GLN A 162 -7.29 12.77 15.15
C GLN A 162 -5.79 12.90 14.88
N TRP A 163 -5.05 11.81 14.89
CA TRP A 163 -3.60 11.78 14.70
C TRP A 163 -3.17 12.19 13.29
N SER A 164 -3.99 11.90 12.26
CA SER A 164 -3.70 12.35 10.90
C SER A 164 -3.62 13.88 10.78
N ARG A 165 -4.38 14.61 11.62
CA ARG A 165 -4.31 16.08 11.68
C ARG A 165 -3.01 16.54 12.33
N GLN A 166 -2.58 15.88 13.41
CA GLN A 166 -1.33 16.19 14.12
C GLN A 166 -0.11 15.88 13.26
N LEU A 167 -0.16 14.75 12.52
CA LEU A 167 0.92 14.29 11.65
C LEU A 167 1.00 15.05 10.32
N SER A 168 -0.03 15.83 9.97
CA SER A 168 -0.15 16.56 8.69
C SER A 168 0.08 15.65 7.46
N ALA A 169 -0.30 14.37 7.56
CA ALA A 169 -0.12 13.37 6.50
C ALA A 169 -1.43 13.14 5.72
N PRO A 170 -1.40 13.00 4.38
CA PRO A 170 -2.56 12.63 3.56
C PRO A 170 -3.14 11.26 3.93
N ALA A 171 -2.29 10.32 4.33
CA ALA A 171 -2.68 9.01 4.83
C ALA A 171 -1.91 8.64 6.10
N VAL A 172 -2.58 7.91 7.00
CA VAL A 172 -1.97 7.37 8.23
C VAL A 172 -2.44 5.94 8.42
N SER A 173 -1.52 5.05 8.76
CA SER A 173 -1.84 3.66 9.09
C SER A 173 -1.38 3.34 10.51
N LEU A 174 -2.23 2.65 11.27
CA LEU A 174 -1.91 2.08 12.57
C LEU A 174 -1.70 0.58 12.40
N LEU A 175 -0.52 0.11 12.76
CA LEU A 175 -0.12 -1.28 12.70
C LEU A 175 -0.15 -1.86 14.11
N PHE A 176 -1.12 -2.73 14.39
CA PHE A 176 -1.23 -3.43 15.69
C PHE A 176 -0.21 -4.56 15.72
N TRP A 177 0.96 -4.28 16.27
CA TRP A 177 2.12 -5.14 16.24
C TRP A 177 2.11 -6.21 17.34
N ASN A 178 2.31 -7.44 16.96
CA ASN A 178 2.57 -8.57 17.85
C ASN A 178 3.99 -9.10 17.60
N GLU A 179 4.89 -8.81 18.52
CA GLU A 179 6.31 -9.17 18.40
C GLU A 179 6.52 -10.69 18.40
N GLY A 180 5.84 -11.42 19.29
CA GLY A 180 5.97 -12.86 19.41
C GLY A 180 5.54 -13.63 18.16
N ALA A 181 4.51 -13.13 17.47
CA ALA A 181 3.99 -13.73 16.24
C ALA A 181 4.64 -13.11 14.98
N ARG A 182 5.47 -12.08 15.10
CA ARG A 182 5.93 -11.25 13.97
C ARG A 182 4.79 -10.91 13.02
N SER A 183 3.71 -10.39 13.59
CA SER A 183 2.50 -10.08 12.85
C SER A 183 1.96 -8.71 13.19
N PHE A 184 1.18 -8.16 12.26
CA PHE A 184 0.45 -6.94 12.52
C PHE A 184 -0.89 -6.91 11.79
N ASP A 185 -1.87 -6.22 12.39
CA ASP A 185 -3.16 -5.93 11.79
C ASP A 185 -3.17 -4.46 11.35
N PRO A 186 -3.28 -4.14 10.05
CA PRO A 186 -3.23 -2.77 9.58
C PRO A 186 -4.63 -2.13 9.54
N LEU A 187 -4.75 -0.92 10.12
CA LEU A 187 -5.87 -0.01 9.94
C LEU A 187 -5.36 1.25 9.24
N SER A 188 -5.88 1.57 8.07
CA SER A 188 -5.45 2.73 7.28
C SER A 188 -6.54 3.78 7.22
N TRP A 189 -6.17 5.04 7.42
CA TRP A 189 -6.99 6.23 7.23
C TRP A 189 -6.49 7.03 6.03
N SER A 190 -7.38 7.42 5.13
CA SER A 190 -7.08 8.35 4.03
C SER A 190 -7.90 9.63 4.18
N LYS A 191 -7.23 10.78 4.15
CA LYS A 191 -7.87 12.09 4.18
C LYS A 191 -8.70 12.33 2.91
N ALA A 192 -8.24 11.85 1.77
CA ALA A 192 -8.89 12.04 0.47
C ALA A 192 -10.29 11.40 0.42
N THR A 193 -10.41 10.16 0.93
CA THR A 193 -11.69 9.44 0.98
C THR A 193 -12.47 9.66 2.27
N GLY A 194 -11.84 10.21 3.31
CA GLY A 194 -12.43 10.40 4.64
C GLY A 194 -12.78 9.09 5.34
N SER A 195 -12.12 7.99 4.98
CA SER A 195 -12.46 6.64 5.45
C SER A 195 -11.31 5.95 6.17
N ALA A 196 -11.66 5.10 7.13
CA ALA A 196 -10.75 4.16 7.78
C ALA A 196 -11.09 2.74 7.30
N VAL A 197 -10.07 1.98 6.88
CA VAL A 197 -10.24 0.62 6.37
C VAL A 197 -9.31 -0.32 7.12
N TRP A 198 -9.88 -1.36 7.74
CA TRP A 198 -9.12 -2.52 8.21
C TRP A 198 -8.67 -3.32 6.99
N ARG A 199 -7.36 -3.47 6.86
CA ARG A 199 -6.78 -4.15 5.70
C ARG A 199 -6.41 -5.58 6.05
N ARG A 200 -6.59 -6.50 5.10
CA ARG A 200 -6.12 -7.88 5.23
C ARG A 200 -4.61 -7.94 5.11
N SER A 201 -4.03 -7.07 4.28
CA SER A 201 -2.59 -6.92 4.16
C SER A 201 -2.20 -5.50 3.73
N CYS A 202 -0.97 -5.10 4.03
CA CYS A 202 -0.43 -3.78 3.72
C CYS A 202 1.07 -3.89 3.47
N ALA A 203 1.47 -3.83 2.20
CA ALA A 203 2.87 -3.91 1.81
C ALA A 203 3.70 -2.73 2.34
N GLY A 204 3.13 -1.52 2.30
CA GLY A 204 3.76 -0.34 2.91
C GLY A 204 3.92 -0.46 4.42
N GLY A 205 2.96 -1.07 5.11
CA GLY A 205 3.06 -1.40 6.53
C GLY A 205 4.15 -2.42 6.82
N ALA A 206 4.29 -3.44 5.95
CA ALA A 206 5.36 -4.42 6.06
C ALA A 206 6.74 -3.76 5.91
N ALA A 207 6.89 -2.85 4.93
CA ALA A 207 8.10 -2.05 4.78
C ALA A 207 8.41 -1.21 6.04
N ALA A 208 7.38 -0.52 6.58
CA ALA A 208 7.53 0.32 7.77
C ALA A 208 7.98 -0.49 9.00
N VAL A 209 7.41 -1.68 9.21
CA VAL A 209 7.88 -2.58 10.27
C VAL A 209 9.33 -3.02 10.01
N GLY A 210 9.68 -3.31 8.74
CA GLY A 210 11.06 -3.62 8.36
C GLY A 210 12.03 -2.51 8.70
N ASP A 211 11.72 -1.26 8.35
CA ASP A 211 12.56 -0.10 8.67
C ASP A 211 12.69 0.10 10.20
N TRP A 212 11.60 -0.06 10.94
CA TRP A 212 11.62 0.05 12.39
C TRP A 212 12.43 -1.08 13.06
N LEU A 213 12.37 -2.29 12.53
CA LEU A 213 13.13 -3.45 13.04
C LEU A 213 14.60 -3.44 12.60
N ARG A 214 15.04 -2.48 11.80
CA ARG A 214 16.40 -2.38 11.32
C ARG A 214 17.40 -2.41 12.47
N GLY A 215 18.38 -3.30 12.37
CA GLY A 215 19.35 -3.57 13.44
C GLY A 215 18.84 -4.48 14.57
N ARG A 216 17.57 -4.86 14.57
CA ARG A 216 16.97 -5.80 15.55
C ARG A 216 16.58 -7.13 14.91
N ALA A 217 16.29 -7.14 13.61
CA ALA A 217 16.02 -8.34 12.82
C ALA A 217 17.22 -8.65 11.91
N GLY A 218 17.34 -9.91 11.45
CA GLY A 218 18.30 -10.28 10.41
C GLY A 218 18.00 -9.59 9.08
N GLN A 219 18.77 -9.92 8.05
CA GLN A 219 18.64 -9.31 6.72
C GLN A 219 17.28 -9.57 6.04
N SER A 220 16.52 -10.56 6.47
CA SER A 220 15.18 -10.84 5.93
C SER A 220 14.23 -11.26 7.05
N VAL A 221 12.98 -10.78 6.97
CA VAL A 221 11.92 -11.12 7.91
C VAL A 221 10.61 -11.39 7.15
N SER A 222 9.92 -12.47 7.54
CA SER A 222 8.55 -12.72 7.10
C SER A 222 7.59 -12.09 8.11
N LEU A 223 6.74 -11.22 7.63
CA LEU A 223 5.74 -10.49 8.43
C LEU A 223 4.35 -11.02 8.12
N ASN A 224 3.70 -11.58 9.14
CA ASN A 224 2.35 -12.12 9.04
C ASN A 224 1.31 -11.01 9.16
N GLN A 225 0.24 -11.13 8.38
CA GLN A 225 -0.92 -10.24 8.38
C GLN A 225 -2.19 -11.07 8.21
N PRO A 226 -3.40 -10.57 8.47
CA PRO A 226 -4.64 -11.35 8.32
C PRO A 226 -4.80 -11.97 6.92
N GLY A 227 -4.26 -11.33 5.89
CA GLY A 227 -4.32 -11.79 4.49
C GLY A 227 -3.18 -12.72 4.08
N GLY A 228 -2.16 -12.92 4.90
CA GLY A 228 -1.00 -13.74 4.57
C GLY A 228 0.32 -13.07 4.93
N ALA A 229 1.41 -13.73 4.60
CA ALA A 229 2.75 -13.24 4.89
C ALA A 229 3.33 -12.43 3.72
N MET A 230 4.17 -11.46 4.05
CA MET A 230 5.03 -10.75 3.10
C MET A 230 6.49 -10.86 3.52
N ALA A 231 7.38 -11.06 2.57
CA ALA A 231 8.81 -11.05 2.84
C ALA A 231 9.33 -9.60 2.78
N VAL A 232 10.09 -9.23 3.80
CA VAL A 232 10.78 -7.94 3.86
C VAL A 232 12.27 -8.21 3.94
N THR A 233 13.05 -7.65 3.03
CA THR A 233 14.49 -7.77 3.01
C THR A 233 15.13 -6.42 3.33
N LEU A 234 16.03 -6.42 4.28
CA LEU A 234 16.83 -5.27 4.70
C LEU A 234 18.16 -5.33 3.96
N GLY A 235 18.25 -4.59 2.87
CA GLY A 235 19.44 -4.54 2.03
C GLY A 235 20.57 -3.71 2.63
N GLU A 236 21.74 -3.81 1.99
CA GLU A 236 22.88 -2.93 2.25
C GLU A 236 22.51 -1.48 1.96
N ALA A 237 23.22 -0.52 2.56
CA ALA A 237 22.94 0.91 2.46
C ALA A 237 21.54 1.36 2.90
N GLY A 238 20.80 0.51 3.61
CA GLY A 238 19.52 0.87 4.19
C GLY A 238 18.30 0.76 3.26
N ALA A 239 18.41 0.10 2.12
CA ALA A 239 17.26 -0.22 1.28
C ALA A 239 16.35 -1.24 1.97
N VAL A 240 15.04 -1.07 1.84
CA VAL A 240 14.04 -2.07 2.23
C VAL A 240 13.30 -2.51 0.98
N THR A 241 13.21 -3.82 0.78
CA THR A 241 12.36 -4.39 -0.26
C THR A 241 11.22 -5.18 0.35
N VAL A 242 10.05 -5.10 -0.27
CA VAL A 242 8.89 -5.92 0.09
C VAL A 242 8.54 -6.81 -1.08
N THR A 243 8.36 -8.10 -0.82
CA THR A 243 7.97 -9.09 -1.82
C THR A 243 6.67 -9.75 -1.43
N ALA A 244 5.73 -9.81 -2.35
CA ALA A 244 4.44 -10.46 -2.17
C ALA A 244 3.94 -11.11 -3.48
N ALA A 245 3.03 -12.07 -3.34
CA ALA A 245 2.27 -12.59 -4.47
C ALA A 245 1.13 -11.63 -4.84
N ALA A 246 0.94 -11.43 -6.14
CA ALA A 246 -0.11 -10.63 -6.74
C ALA A 246 -0.93 -11.47 -7.71
N GLU A 247 -2.26 -11.52 -7.53
CA GLU A 247 -3.20 -12.19 -8.44
C GLU A 247 -4.00 -11.11 -9.19
N VAL A 248 -3.87 -11.04 -10.50
CA VAL A 248 -4.59 -10.07 -11.34
C VAL A 248 -5.91 -10.66 -11.77
N GLY A 249 -7.00 -10.00 -11.42
CA GLY A 249 -8.35 -10.40 -11.82
C GLY A 249 -8.78 -9.87 -13.19
N SER A 250 -9.97 -10.24 -13.62
CA SER A 250 -10.52 -9.73 -14.87
C SER A 250 -10.96 -8.26 -14.75
N GLY A 251 -10.74 -7.50 -15.80
CA GLY A 251 -11.21 -6.10 -15.90
C GLY A 251 -12.74 -6.02 -15.80
N ARG A 252 -13.23 -4.99 -15.11
CA ARG A 252 -14.66 -4.70 -14.91
C ARG A 252 -14.96 -3.28 -15.32
N THR A 253 -16.12 -3.09 -15.98
CA THR A 253 -16.59 -1.76 -16.34
C THR A 253 -17.89 -1.47 -15.60
N VAL A 254 -18.01 -0.29 -15.02
CA VAL A 254 -19.18 0.17 -14.28
C VAL A 254 -19.57 1.58 -14.70
N ASP A 255 -20.85 1.92 -14.54
CA ASP A 255 -21.30 3.28 -14.73
C ASP A 255 -21.13 4.07 -13.43
N LEU A 256 -20.27 5.08 -13.48
CA LEU A 256 -20.03 5.99 -12.35
C LEU A 256 -21.16 7.03 -12.33
N VAL A 257 -21.92 7.01 -11.24
CA VAL A 257 -22.96 7.97 -10.92
C VAL A 257 -22.64 8.59 -9.57
N PHE A 258 -22.43 9.90 -9.54
CA PHE A 258 -22.19 10.68 -8.33
C PHE A 258 -23.47 11.28 -7.79
#